data_77887ce458b8aaab8f7f14330611b374
#
_entry.id   77887ce458b8aaab8f7f14330611b374
#
_cell.length_a   1.000
_cell.length_b   1.000
_cell.length_c   1.000
_cell.angle_alpha   90.00
_cell.angle_beta   90.00
_cell.angle_gamma   90.00
#
_symmetry.space_group_name_H-M   'P 1'
#
loop_
_entity.id
_entity.type
_entity.pdbx_description
1 polymer ?
#
loop_
_entity_poly.entity_id
_entity_poly.type
_entity_poly.pdbx_seq_one_letter_code
_entity_poly.pdbx_strand_id
1 'polypeptide(L)'
;NETFLMLALLCGLALLAAFRPGEPALTNGVLALRTGLSRPTVSRLTHTLAELGYLRRDANGRYRLGPQVLAVAYPLLAGLKIRQLARPMMRDFAAYAGGTVSIAMPHGFNFIYLETVRTSESAPHIPDVGFSSTLATTAVGRSLLSLYTPEEFADYDAQMGRADAAQWQQWRPHTLAGIEACRARGFSMSLGEWRPEIYAVAAPLYRTPDGDCLAVNCGIPSFRYSPEQIEQECGPRMLNLARSIRALLPAA
;
A
#
# COMPACT_ATOMS: atom_id res chain seq x y z
N ASN A 1 -6.52 -25.43 24.36
CA ASN A 1 -7.57 -25.00 23.39
C ASN A 1 -7.32 -23.59 22.81
N GLU A 2 -6.94 -22.59 23.61
CA GLU A 2 -6.72 -21.21 23.14
C GLU A 2 -5.58 -21.11 22.13
N THR A 3 -4.44 -21.71 22.41
CA THR A 3 -3.28 -21.71 21.50
C THR A 3 -3.62 -22.32 20.13
N PHE A 4 -4.44 -23.36 20.11
CA PHE A 4 -4.89 -23.98 18.86
C PHE A 4 -5.81 -23.06 18.04
N LEU A 5 -6.74 -22.37 18.70
CA LEU A 5 -7.63 -21.40 18.06
C LEU A 5 -6.86 -20.20 17.50
N MET A 6 -5.90 -19.67 18.26
CA MET A 6 -5.01 -18.60 17.80
C MET A 6 -4.22 -19.02 16.58
N LEU A 7 -3.64 -20.21 16.57
CA LEU A 7 -2.87 -20.72 15.43
C LEU A 7 -3.77 -20.93 14.20
N ALA A 8 -4.97 -21.45 14.38
CA ALA A 8 -5.92 -21.63 13.27
C ALA A 8 -6.33 -20.30 12.64
N LEU A 9 -6.56 -19.26 13.47
CA LEU A 9 -6.86 -17.91 12.99
C LEU A 9 -5.69 -17.32 12.19
N LEU A 10 -4.48 -17.37 12.74
CA LEU A 10 -3.27 -16.90 12.05
C LEU A 10 -3.08 -17.60 10.70
N CYS A 11 -3.23 -18.92 10.67
CA CYS A 11 -3.10 -19.71 9.43
C CYS A 11 -4.20 -19.37 8.42
N GLY A 12 -5.43 -19.13 8.86
CA GLY A 12 -6.54 -18.73 7.99
C GLY A 12 -6.32 -17.36 7.35
N LEU A 13 -5.87 -16.38 8.12
CA LEU A 13 -5.51 -15.05 7.61
C LEU A 13 -4.30 -15.11 6.66
N ALA A 14 -3.29 -15.91 6.97
CA ALA A 14 -2.14 -16.13 6.09
C ALA A 14 -2.55 -16.73 4.73
N LEU A 15 -3.53 -17.63 4.71
CA LEU A 15 -4.08 -18.18 3.47
C LEU A 15 -4.78 -17.10 2.62
N LEU A 16 -5.57 -16.22 3.24
CA LEU A 16 -6.20 -15.10 2.52
C LEU A 16 -5.15 -14.12 1.96
N ALA A 17 -4.09 -13.84 2.72
CA ALA A 17 -2.99 -12.97 2.31
C ALA A 17 -2.08 -13.58 1.23
N ALA A 18 -2.17 -14.88 0.96
CA ALA A 18 -1.36 -15.56 -0.04
C ALA A 18 -1.78 -15.29 -1.49
N PHE A 19 -2.97 -14.73 -1.73
CA PHE A 19 -3.44 -14.37 -3.06
C PHE A 19 -2.81 -13.07 -3.54
N ARG A 20 -2.43 -13.01 -4.82
CA ARG A 20 -1.79 -11.85 -5.44
C ARG A 20 -2.66 -11.29 -6.57
N PRO A 21 -2.58 -9.99 -6.87
CA PRO A 21 -3.26 -9.39 -8.01
C PRO A 21 -2.88 -10.09 -9.32
N GLY A 22 -3.87 -10.29 -10.21
CA GLY A 22 -3.67 -10.91 -11.52
C GLY A 22 -3.64 -12.45 -11.50
N GLU A 23 -3.72 -13.10 -10.35
CA GLU A 23 -3.78 -14.57 -10.26
C GLU A 23 -5.25 -15.03 -10.26
N PRO A 24 -5.66 -15.86 -11.24
CA PRO A 24 -7.07 -16.21 -11.39
C PRO A 24 -7.57 -17.16 -10.29
N ALA A 25 -6.76 -18.14 -9.90
CA ALA A 25 -7.05 -19.11 -8.85
C ALA A 25 -5.83 -19.89 -8.43
N LEU A 26 -5.76 -20.33 -7.17
CA LEU A 26 -4.65 -21.06 -6.57
C LEU A 26 -5.06 -22.47 -6.16
N THR A 27 -4.14 -23.43 -6.31
CA THR A 27 -4.31 -24.80 -5.77
C THR A 27 -3.90 -24.85 -4.30
N ASN A 28 -4.38 -25.87 -3.56
CA ASN A 28 -3.90 -26.13 -2.20
C ASN A 28 -2.38 -26.34 -2.13
N GLY A 29 -1.76 -26.87 -3.18
CA GLY A 29 -0.31 -27.03 -3.27
C GLY A 29 0.43 -25.69 -3.30
N VAL A 30 -0.04 -24.72 -4.09
CA VAL A 30 0.52 -23.37 -4.16
C VAL A 30 0.31 -22.63 -2.84
N LEU A 31 -0.89 -22.74 -2.26
CA LEU A 31 -1.19 -22.15 -0.96
C LEU A 31 -0.30 -22.71 0.15
N ALA A 32 -0.08 -24.03 0.18
CA ALA A 32 0.82 -24.68 1.14
C ALA A 32 2.27 -24.18 0.98
N LEU A 33 2.76 -24.06 -0.26
CA LEU A 33 4.10 -23.55 -0.53
C LEU A 33 4.28 -22.10 -0.06
N ARG A 34 3.28 -21.24 -0.31
CA ARG A 34 3.34 -19.80 0.07
C ARG A 34 3.24 -19.55 1.56
N THR A 35 2.47 -20.38 2.25
CA THR A 35 2.21 -20.19 3.69
C THR A 35 3.10 -21.03 4.58
N GLY A 36 3.82 -22.00 4.03
CA GLY A 36 4.60 -22.98 4.80
C GLY A 36 3.73 -23.99 5.58
N LEU A 37 2.42 -24.00 5.34
CA LEU A 37 1.49 -24.89 6.04
C LEU A 37 1.45 -26.27 5.37
N SER A 38 1.16 -27.32 6.17
CA SER A 38 0.95 -28.66 5.65
C SER A 38 -0.29 -28.71 4.75
N ARG A 39 -0.26 -29.55 3.69
CA ARG A 39 -1.39 -29.74 2.78
C ARG A 39 -2.70 -30.11 3.48
N PRO A 40 -2.74 -31.02 4.50
CA PRO A 40 -3.95 -31.30 5.24
C PRO A 40 -4.50 -30.08 5.98
N THR A 41 -3.63 -29.24 6.56
CA THR A 41 -4.03 -28.00 7.23
C THR A 41 -4.63 -27.02 6.23
N VAL A 42 -3.96 -26.79 5.09
CA VAL A 42 -4.49 -25.94 4.02
C VAL A 42 -5.85 -26.45 3.54
N SER A 43 -6.01 -27.75 3.32
CA SER A 43 -7.29 -28.33 2.85
C SER A 43 -8.45 -28.06 3.83
N ARG A 44 -8.23 -28.22 5.13
CA ARG A 44 -9.26 -27.95 6.15
C ARG A 44 -9.59 -26.44 6.21
N LEU A 45 -8.58 -25.58 6.23
CA LEU A 45 -8.78 -24.15 6.33
C LEU A 45 -9.43 -23.56 5.07
N THR A 46 -9.03 -23.99 3.87
CA THR A 46 -9.65 -23.55 2.61
C THR A 46 -11.11 -23.99 2.50
N HIS A 47 -11.44 -25.18 3.01
CA HIS A 47 -12.84 -25.64 3.11
C HIS A 47 -13.65 -24.70 4.02
N THR A 48 -13.19 -24.45 5.24
CA THR A 48 -13.86 -23.54 6.18
C THR A 48 -13.99 -22.12 5.62
N LEU A 49 -12.95 -21.58 5.01
CA LEU A 49 -12.97 -20.26 4.39
C LEU A 49 -13.94 -20.19 3.19
N ALA A 50 -14.12 -21.30 2.48
CA ALA A 50 -15.10 -21.39 1.39
C ALA A 50 -16.54 -21.43 1.93
N GLU A 51 -16.82 -22.21 2.97
CA GLU A 51 -18.13 -22.22 3.67
C GLU A 51 -18.50 -20.83 4.21
N LEU A 52 -17.51 -20.08 4.72
CA LEU A 52 -17.70 -18.71 5.22
C LEU A 52 -17.76 -17.65 4.10
N GLY A 53 -17.59 -18.02 2.83
CA GLY A 53 -17.63 -17.11 1.68
C GLY A 53 -16.37 -16.27 1.43
N TYR A 54 -15.30 -16.48 2.21
CA TYR A 54 -14.00 -15.81 1.99
C TYR A 54 -13.23 -16.39 0.79
N LEU A 55 -13.46 -17.66 0.47
CA LEU A 55 -12.94 -18.30 -0.72
C LEU A 55 -14.09 -18.83 -1.58
N ARG A 56 -13.82 -19.02 -2.86
CA ARG A 56 -14.66 -19.76 -3.81
C ARG A 56 -13.82 -20.83 -4.49
N ARG A 57 -14.35 -22.05 -4.56
CA ARG A 57 -13.72 -23.15 -5.27
C ARG A 57 -14.26 -23.20 -6.70
N ASP A 58 -13.37 -23.29 -7.69
CA ASP A 58 -13.75 -23.48 -9.09
C ASP A 58 -13.96 -24.97 -9.43
N ALA A 59 -14.43 -25.25 -10.67
CA ALA A 59 -14.68 -26.61 -11.14
C ALA A 59 -13.40 -27.48 -11.18
N ASN A 60 -12.23 -26.86 -11.25
CA ASN A 60 -10.93 -27.55 -11.26
C ASN A 60 -10.35 -27.74 -9.85
N GLY A 61 -11.12 -27.44 -8.80
CA GLY A 61 -10.71 -27.58 -7.41
C GLY A 61 -9.74 -26.49 -6.92
N ARG A 62 -9.53 -25.40 -7.69
CA ARG A 62 -8.70 -24.27 -7.30
C ARG A 62 -9.53 -23.24 -6.53
N TYR A 63 -8.88 -22.42 -5.73
CA TYR A 63 -9.51 -21.39 -4.88
C TYR A 63 -9.19 -20.00 -5.40
N ARG A 64 -10.17 -19.10 -5.30
CA ARG A 64 -10.05 -17.65 -5.49
C ARG A 64 -10.71 -16.92 -4.32
N LEU A 65 -10.35 -15.66 -4.10
CA LEU A 65 -10.99 -14.85 -3.07
C LEU A 65 -12.49 -14.74 -3.34
N GLY A 66 -13.27 -14.88 -2.28
CA GLY A 66 -14.71 -14.72 -2.26
C GLY A 66 -15.14 -13.29 -1.89
N PRO A 67 -16.41 -12.91 -2.14
CA PRO A 67 -16.90 -11.55 -1.91
C PRO A 67 -16.91 -11.14 -0.44
N GLN A 68 -16.87 -12.10 0.50
CA GLN A 68 -16.82 -11.80 1.94
C GLN A 68 -15.57 -11.01 2.33
N VAL A 69 -14.45 -11.17 1.60
CA VAL A 69 -13.23 -10.37 1.82
C VAL A 69 -13.52 -8.88 1.61
N LEU A 70 -14.28 -8.52 0.56
CA LEU A 70 -14.66 -7.14 0.29
C LEU A 70 -15.65 -6.61 1.33
N ALA A 71 -16.61 -7.44 1.76
CA ALA A 71 -17.59 -7.05 2.78
C ALA A 71 -16.93 -6.69 4.12
N VAL A 72 -15.86 -7.40 4.50
CA VAL A 72 -15.07 -7.07 5.71
C VAL A 72 -14.28 -5.78 5.54
N ALA A 73 -13.77 -5.48 4.35
CA ALA A 73 -13.02 -4.26 4.09
C ALA A 73 -13.92 -3.01 4.01
N TYR A 74 -15.20 -3.17 3.67
CA TYR A 74 -16.11 -2.06 3.41
C TYR A 74 -16.27 -1.07 4.59
N PRO A 75 -16.48 -1.50 5.86
CA PRO A 75 -16.60 -0.57 6.98
C PRO A 75 -15.38 0.34 7.16
N LEU A 76 -14.17 -0.19 6.96
CA LEU A 76 -12.93 0.61 6.97
C LEU A 76 -13.00 1.70 5.89
N LEU A 77 -13.26 1.30 4.65
CA LEU A 77 -13.29 2.23 3.51
C LEU A 77 -14.43 3.25 3.62
N ALA A 78 -15.60 2.86 4.14
CA ALA A 78 -16.75 3.75 4.36
C ALA A 78 -16.48 4.79 5.47
N GLY A 79 -15.70 4.44 6.49
CA GLY A 79 -15.29 5.35 7.57
C GLY A 79 -14.31 6.44 7.12
N LEU A 80 -13.59 6.26 6.03
CA LEU A 80 -12.56 7.16 5.53
C LEU A 80 -13.17 8.28 4.65
N LYS A 81 -13.77 9.30 5.27
CA LYS A 81 -14.39 10.45 4.56
C LYS A 81 -13.43 11.14 3.60
N ILE A 82 -12.13 11.17 3.92
CA ILE A 82 -11.07 11.75 3.07
C ILE A 82 -11.13 11.21 1.63
N ARG A 83 -11.48 9.96 1.43
CA ARG A 83 -11.57 9.33 0.11
C ARG A 83 -12.52 10.09 -0.83
N GLN A 84 -13.71 10.42 -0.33
CA GLN A 84 -14.73 11.11 -1.12
C GLN A 84 -14.34 12.58 -1.33
N LEU A 85 -13.85 13.25 -0.30
CA LEU A 85 -13.47 14.66 -0.32
C LEU A 85 -12.26 14.92 -1.23
N ALA A 86 -11.26 14.04 -1.21
CA ALA A 86 -10.04 14.19 -2.00
C ALA A 86 -10.19 13.82 -3.48
N ARG A 87 -11.15 12.96 -3.82
CA ARG A 87 -11.28 12.36 -5.15
C ARG A 87 -11.34 13.37 -6.33
N PRO A 88 -12.07 14.50 -6.26
CA PRO A 88 -12.04 15.50 -7.33
C PRO A 88 -10.64 16.06 -7.58
N MET A 89 -9.96 16.49 -6.51
CA MET A 89 -8.61 17.07 -6.60
C MET A 89 -7.57 16.04 -7.05
N MET A 90 -7.70 14.79 -6.62
CA MET A 90 -6.87 13.68 -7.10
C MET A 90 -7.06 13.46 -8.60
N ARG A 91 -8.29 13.59 -9.10
CA ARG A 91 -8.59 13.45 -10.55
C ARG A 91 -7.94 14.55 -11.37
N ASP A 92 -8.00 15.80 -10.90
CA ASP A 92 -7.37 16.93 -11.56
C ASP A 92 -5.84 16.76 -11.62
N PHE A 93 -5.23 16.31 -10.53
CA PHE A 93 -3.79 16.02 -10.52
C PHE A 93 -3.44 14.82 -11.43
N ALA A 94 -4.25 13.77 -11.41
CA ALA A 94 -4.04 12.61 -12.29
C ALA A 94 -4.12 13.01 -13.77
N ALA A 95 -5.06 13.88 -14.14
CA ALA A 95 -5.18 14.43 -15.49
C ALA A 95 -3.96 15.26 -15.89
N TYR A 96 -3.49 16.13 -14.99
CA TYR A 96 -2.29 16.93 -15.18
C TYR A 96 -1.03 16.06 -15.39
N ALA A 97 -0.77 15.16 -14.45
CA ALA A 97 0.43 14.33 -14.45
C ALA A 97 0.37 13.17 -15.47
N GLY A 98 -0.82 12.80 -15.94
CA GLY A 98 -1.03 11.62 -16.76
C GLY A 98 -0.67 10.32 -16.03
N GLY A 99 -0.91 10.29 -14.73
CA GLY A 99 -0.51 9.21 -13.84
C GLY A 99 -1.67 8.68 -12.98
N THR A 100 -1.31 7.90 -11.98
CA THR A 100 -2.25 7.32 -11.01
C THR A 100 -2.01 7.96 -9.65
N VAL A 101 -3.03 8.61 -9.10
CA VAL A 101 -2.98 9.28 -7.79
C VAL A 101 -3.63 8.39 -6.75
N SER A 102 -2.96 8.17 -5.63
CA SER A 102 -3.45 7.30 -4.56
C SER A 102 -3.24 7.93 -3.18
N ILE A 103 -4.14 7.62 -2.24
CA ILE A 103 -3.97 7.87 -0.81
C ILE A 103 -3.56 6.56 -0.15
N ALA A 104 -2.56 6.59 0.70
CA ALA A 104 -2.01 5.43 1.39
C ALA A 104 -1.92 5.62 2.90
N MET A 105 -1.93 4.49 3.61
CA MET A 105 -1.57 4.39 5.02
C MET A 105 -0.51 3.31 5.23
N PRO A 106 0.31 3.38 6.30
CA PRO A 106 1.29 2.33 6.59
C PRO A 106 0.63 1.09 7.19
N HIS A 107 1.22 -0.06 6.93
CA HIS A 107 0.89 -1.34 7.55
C HIS A 107 2.15 -2.21 7.67
N GLY A 108 2.69 -2.35 8.86
CA GLY A 108 3.98 -3.03 9.07
C GLY A 108 5.09 -2.37 8.26
N PHE A 109 5.78 -3.14 7.42
CA PHE A 109 6.85 -2.64 6.54
C PHE A 109 6.35 -2.09 5.20
N ASN A 110 5.04 -2.16 4.97
CA ASN A 110 4.39 -1.78 3.73
C ASN A 110 3.45 -0.59 3.91
N PHE A 111 2.95 -0.09 2.80
CA PHE A 111 1.76 0.76 2.76
C PHE A 111 0.62 0.02 2.06
N ILE A 112 -0.61 0.49 2.27
CA ILE A 112 -1.81 0.03 1.58
C ILE A 112 -2.52 1.24 0.97
N TYR A 113 -2.94 1.14 -0.30
CA TYR A 113 -3.76 2.16 -0.94
C TYR A 113 -5.21 2.10 -0.46
N LEU A 114 -5.72 3.22 0.00
CA LEU A 114 -7.09 3.42 0.49
C LEU A 114 -8.01 4.00 -0.58
N GLU A 115 -7.47 4.83 -1.47
CA GLU A 115 -8.16 5.42 -2.61
C GLU A 115 -7.20 5.54 -3.77
N THR A 116 -7.72 5.36 -5.00
CA THR A 116 -6.92 5.48 -6.21
C THR A 116 -7.76 6.12 -7.32
N VAL A 117 -7.17 7.08 -8.02
CA VAL A 117 -7.75 7.76 -9.18
C VAL A 117 -6.75 7.74 -10.33
N ARG A 118 -7.22 7.43 -11.53
CA ARG A 118 -6.43 7.37 -12.76
C ARG A 118 -7.19 7.99 -13.94
N THR A 119 -6.46 8.41 -14.94
CA THR A 119 -7.05 9.02 -16.17
C THR A 119 -7.17 8.04 -17.32
N SER A 120 -6.49 6.90 -17.29
CA SER A 120 -6.51 5.87 -18.33
C SER A 120 -6.68 4.50 -17.69
N GLU A 121 -7.59 3.70 -18.27
CA GLU A 121 -7.82 2.30 -17.86
C GLU A 121 -6.91 1.31 -18.61
N SER A 122 -6.08 1.81 -19.52
CA SER A 122 -5.42 1.00 -20.55
C SER A 122 -4.18 0.24 -20.13
N ALA A 123 -3.69 0.37 -18.90
CA ALA A 123 -2.50 -0.35 -18.45
C ALA A 123 -2.89 -1.54 -17.56
N PRO A 124 -2.54 -2.77 -17.94
CA PRO A 124 -2.69 -3.94 -17.07
C PRO A 124 -1.80 -3.75 -15.83
N HIS A 125 -2.28 -4.16 -14.66
CA HIS A 125 -1.56 -4.14 -13.38
C HIS A 125 -1.22 -2.75 -12.80
N ILE A 126 -2.03 -1.73 -13.08
CA ILE A 126 -1.95 -0.47 -12.35
C ILE A 126 -2.40 -0.71 -10.89
N PRO A 127 -1.65 -0.24 -9.89
CA PRO A 127 -2.06 -0.31 -8.48
C PRO A 127 -3.44 0.31 -8.25
N ASP A 128 -4.25 -0.32 -7.41
CA ASP A 128 -5.60 0.13 -7.05
C ASP A 128 -5.81 0.01 -5.53
N VAL A 129 -7.01 0.31 -5.04
CA VAL A 129 -7.38 0.16 -3.62
C VAL A 129 -7.02 -1.24 -3.13
N GLY A 130 -6.38 -1.32 -1.96
CA GLY A 130 -5.86 -2.57 -1.40
C GLY A 130 -4.47 -2.98 -1.91
N PHE A 131 -3.90 -2.30 -2.92
CA PHE A 131 -2.52 -2.54 -3.33
C PHE A 131 -1.56 -2.21 -2.18
N SER A 132 -0.55 -3.07 -2.00
CA SER A 132 0.46 -2.92 -0.97
C SER A 132 1.87 -3.06 -1.55
N SER A 133 2.81 -2.25 -1.06
CA SER A 133 4.23 -2.34 -1.39
C SER A 133 5.06 -1.74 -0.25
N THR A 134 6.39 -1.83 -0.36
CA THR A 134 7.31 -1.44 0.71
C THR A 134 7.36 0.06 0.99
N LEU A 135 7.48 0.43 2.26
CA LEU A 135 7.73 1.81 2.69
C LEU A 135 9.14 2.28 2.29
N ALA A 136 10.14 1.41 2.33
CA ALA A 136 11.55 1.79 2.19
C ALA A 136 11.89 2.37 0.81
N THR A 137 11.39 1.78 -0.28
CA THR A 137 11.84 2.05 -1.64
C THR A 137 10.89 2.91 -2.46
N THR A 138 9.84 3.47 -1.85
CA THR A 138 8.80 4.21 -2.57
C THR A 138 8.67 5.65 -2.09
N ALA A 139 8.26 6.55 -2.96
CA ALA A 139 7.99 7.93 -2.59
C ALA A 139 6.91 8.01 -1.50
N VAL A 140 5.80 7.30 -1.66
CA VAL A 140 4.72 7.31 -0.66
C VAL A 140 5.18 6.75 0.70
N GLY A 141 6.03 5.72 0.69
CA GLY A 141 6.58 5.16 1.91
C GLY A 141 7.46 6.16 2.67
N ARG A 142 8.35 6.87 1.99
CA ARG A 142 9.18 7.95 2.58
C ARG A 142 8.32 9.11 3.10
N SER A 143 7.24 9.47 2.41
CA SER A 143 6.27 10.45 2.88
C SER A 143 5.52 9.99 4.13
N LEU A 144 5.13 8.72 4.22
CA LEU A 144 4.52 8.15 5.42
C LEU A 144 5.51 8.10 6.59
N LEU A 145 6.73 7.61 6.35
CA LEU A 145 7.79 7.55 7.36
C LEU A 145 8.22 8.94 7.86
N SER A 146 8.06 10.00 7.05
CA SER A 146 8.35 11.37 7.48
C SER A 146 7.42 11.88 8.59
N LEU A 147 6.25 11.24 8.75
CA LEU A 147 5.25 11.53 9.80
C LEU A 147 5.49 10.75 11.09
N TYR A 148 6.40 9.77 11.08
CA TYR A 148 6.71 8.97 12.26
C TYR A 148 7.46 9.81 13.30
N THR A 149 7.16 9.55 14.57
CA THR A 149 7.98 10.06 15.67
C THR A 149 9.38 9.41 15.64
N PRO A 150 10.37 9.99 16.31
CA PRO A 150 11.69 9.35 16.43
C PRO A 150 11.62 7.92 16.97
N GLU A 151 10.75 7.67 17.95
CA GLU A 151 10.56 6.37 18.58
C GLU A 151 9.94 5.35 17.61
N GLU A 152 8.91 5.75 16.88
CA GLU A 152 8.26 4.90 15.86
C GLU A 152 9.22 4.56 14.71
N PHE A 153 10.04 5.54 14.30
CA PHE A 153 11.03 5.28 13.27
C PHE A 153 12.15 4.36 13.79
N ALA A 154 12.60 4.52 15.04
CA ALA A 154 13.58 3.63 15.65
C ALA A 154 13.06 2.18 15.74
N ASP A 155 11.79 2.02 16.05
CA ASP A 155 11.12 0.71 16.09
C ASP A 155 11.04 0.08 14.68
N TYR A 156 10.63 0.85 13.68
CA TYR A 156 10.64 0.43 12.28
C TYR A 156 12.04 0.03 11.79
N ASP A 157 13.05 0.86 12.05
CA ASP A 157 14.45 0.63 11.70
C ASP A 157 14.97 -0.70 12.32
N ALA A 158 14.73 -0.90 13.61
CA ALA A 158 15.12 -2.12 14.32
C ALA A 158 14.39 -3.37 13.78
N GLN A 159 13.11 -3.26 13.46
CA GLN A 159 12.33 -4.37 12.91
C GLN A 159 12.77 -4.74 11.48
N MET A 160 13.03 -3.74 10.62
CA MET A 160 13.57 -3.96 9.28
C MET A 160 14.94 -4.65 9.33
N GLY A 161 15.81 -4.22 10.23
CA GLY A 161 17.12 -4.86 10.44
C GLY A 161 17.03 -6.32 10.91
N ARG A 162 15.97 -6.68 11.65
CA ARG A 162 15.72 -8.07 12.05
C ARG A 162 15.09 -8.93 10.95
N ALA A 163 14.23 -8.33 10.14
CA ALA A 163 13.50 -9.06 9.08
C ALA A 163 14.39 -9.41 7.89
N ASP A 164 15.20 -8.45 7.41
CA ASP A 164 16.17 -8.65 6.33
C ASP A 164 17.30 -7.61 6.46
N ALA A 165 18.32 -7.96 7.24
CA ALA A 165 19.44 -7.07 7.52
C ALA A 165 20.21 -6.64 6.27
N ALA A 166 20.42 -7.54 5.30
CA ALA A 166 21.18 -7.25 4.10
C ALA A 166 20.44 -6.27 3.18
N GLN A 167 19.15 -6.54 2.94
CA GLN A 167 18.31 -5.65 2.14
C GLN A 167 18.14 -4.30 2.83
N TRP A 168 17.92 -4.28 4.16
CA TRP A 168 17.76 -3.04 4.90
C TRP A 168 19.03 -2.20 4.89
N GLN A 169 20.20 -2.80 5.06
CA GLN A 169 21.47 -2.10 4.98
C GLN A 169 21.68 -1.39 3.63
N GLN A 170 21.21 -2.00 2.55
CA GLN A 170 21.25 -1.41 1.21
C GLN A 170 20.31 -0.19 1.09
N TRP A 171 19.06 -0.29 1.58
CA TRP A 171 18.04 0.74 1.36
C TRP A 171 17.98 1.82 2.42
N ARG A 172 18.44 1.54 3.64
CA ARG A 172 18.37 2.46 4.78
C ARG A 172 18.93 3.86 4.50
N PRO A 173 20.12 4.04 3.89
CA PRO A 173 20.64 5.37 3.60
C PRO A 173 19.73 6.17 2.65
N HIS A 174 19.21 5.52 1.61
CA HIS A 174 18.28 6.14 0.66
C HIS A 174 16.93 6.48 1.29
N THR A 175 16.44 5.62 2.18
CA THR A 175 15.20 5.85 2.93
C THR A 175 15.34 7.06 3.84
N LEU A 176 16.43 7.16 4.61
CA LEU A 176 16.70 8.29 5.51
C LEU A 176 16.84 9.60 4.74
N ALA A 177 17.64 9.62 3.68
CA ALA A 177 17.79 10.81 2.83
C ALA A 177 16.45 11.26 2.23
N GLY A 178 15.60 10.31 1.81
CA GLY A 178 14.28 10.62 1.28
C GLY A 178 13.30 11.14 2.34
N ILE A 179 13.38 10.67 3.58
CA ILE A 179 12.60 11.19 4.71
C ILE A 179 13.04 12.63 5.04
N GLU A 180 14.34 12.89 5.12
CA GLU A 180 14.86 14.24 5.37
C GLU A 180 14.48 15.21 4.26
N ALA A 181 14.65 14.82 3.00
CA ALA A 181 14.22 15.61 1.85
C ALA A 181 12.72 15.91 1.91
N CYS A 182 11.90 14.92 2.31
CA CYS A 182 10.46 15.10 2.47
C CYS A 182 10.13 16.11 3.58
N ARG A 183 10.81 16.03 4.72
CA ARG A 183 10.63 16.99 5.83
C ARG A 183 11.05 18.40 5.46
N ALA A 184 12.14 18.55 4.68
CA ALA A 184 12.66 19.85 4.28
C ALA A 184 11.79 20.56 3.23
N ARG A 185 11.35 19.86 2.19
CA ARG A 185 10.62 20.46 1.04
C ARG A 185 9.12 20.13 1.00
N GLY A 186 8.63 19.23 1.85
CA GLY A 186 7.22 18.85 1.96
C GLY A 186 6.77 17.75 1.00
N PHE A 187 7.66 17.17 0.21
CA PHE A 187 7.37 16.04 -0.66
C PHE A 187 8.59 15.13 -0.84
N SER A 188 8.35 13.90 -1.22
CA SER A 188 9.36 12.90 -1.57
C SER A 188 9.21 12.45 -3.02
N MET A 189 10.27 11.83 -3.55
CA MET A 189 10.29 11.29 -4.91
C MET A 189 10.87 9.88 -4.92
N SER A 190 10.55 9.14 -5.99
CA SER A 190 11.18 7.87 -6.37
C SER A 190 11.32 7.87 -7.89
N LEU A 191 12.53 7.68 -8.37
CA LEU A 191 12.89 7.80 -9.78
C LEU A 191 13.27 6.43 -10.36
N GLY A 192 12.30 5.52 -10.41
CA GLY A 192 12.48 4.16 -10.93
C GLY A 192 12.94 3.13 -9.88
N GLU A 193 13.00 3.49 -8.60
CA GLU A 193 13.43 2.58 -7.52
C GLU A 193 12.45 1.42 -7.27
N TRP A 194 11.16 1.65 -7.46
CA TRP A 194 10.15 0.60 -7.40
C TRP A 194 10.07 -0.19 -8.71
N ARG A 195 9.95 0.52 -9.82
CA ARG A 195 9.98 0.01 -11.20
C ARG A 195 10.63 1.04 -12.09
N PRO A 196 11.58 0.66 -12.95
CA PRO A 196 12.32 1.60 -13.80
C PRO A 196 11.44 2.49 -14.69
N GLU A 197 10.29 1.95 -15.12
CA GLU A 197 9.32 2.64 -15.97
C GLU A 197 8.39 3.60 -15.23
N ILE A 198 8.47 3.68 -13.89
CA ILE A 198 7.59 4.52 -13.06
C ILE A 198 8.42 5.48 -12.21
N TYR A 199 8.19 6.75 -12.37
CA TYR A 199 8.56 7.78 -11.41
C TYR A 199 7.40 8.05 -10.46
N ALA A 200 7.68 8.51 -9.27
CA ALA A 200 6.65 8.85 -8.31
C ALA A 200 7.00 10.09 -7.51
N VAL A 201 5.98 10.87 -7.20
CA VAL A 201 6.05 11.99 -6.27
C VAL A 201 4.97 11.80 -5.20
N ALA A 202 5.30 12.10 -3.95
CA ALA A 202 4.37 11.91 -2.83
C ALA A 202 4.52 13.03 -1.80
N ALA A 203 3.44 13.32 -1.07
CA ALA A 203 3.47 14.25 0.04
C ALA A 203 2.71 13.70 1.25
N PRO A 204 3.16 13.95 2.48
CA PRO A 204 2.44 13.59 3.68
C PRO A 204 1.14 14.41 3.77
N LEU A 205 0.04 13.76 4.10
CA LEU A 205 -1.25 14.42 4.30
C LEU A 205 -1.39 14.87 5.75
N TYR A 206 -1.50 13.94 6.66
CA TYR A 206 -1.63 14.22 8.08
C TYR A 206 -1.40 12.97 8.92
N ARG A 207 -1.24 13.19 10.22
CA ARG A 207 -1.27 12.17 11.24
C ARG A 207 -2.53 12.37 12.07
N THR A 208 -3.32 11.31 12.27
CA THR A 208 -4.52 11.37 13.13
C THR A 208 -4.11 11.46 14.60
N PRO A 209 -5.02 11.92 15.50
CA PRO A 209 -4.77 11.85 16.93
C PRO A 209 -4.48 10.44 17.46
N ASP A 210 -5.07 9.43 16.83
CA ASP A 210 -4.85 8.00 17.15
C ASP A 210 -3.53 7.45 16.59
N GLY A 211 -2.77 8.28 15.85
CA GLY A 211 -1.45 7.93 15.34
C GLY A 211 -1.41 7.41 13.90
N ASP A 212 -2.55 7.24 13.23
CA ASP A 212 -2.56 6.83 11.83
C ASP A 212 -1.93 7.90 10.93
N CYS A 213 -1.03 7.47 10.05
CA CYS A 213 -0.39 8.34 9.08
C CYS A 213 -1.02 8.16 7.70
N LEU A 214 -1.24 9.26 6.99
CA LEU A 214 -1.74 9.25 5.62
C LEU A 214 -0.83 10.07 4.71
N ALA A 215 -0.63 9.59 3.48
CA ALA A 215 0.08 10.31 2.43
C ALA A 215 -0.65 10.17 1.09
N VAL A 216 -0.43 11.14 0.20
CA VAL A 216 -0.89 11.10 -1.19
C VAL A 216 0.32 10.97 -2.11
N ASN A 217 0.19 10.17 -3.17
CA ASN A 217 1.23 10.03 -4.18
C ASN A 217 0.65 9.98 -5.58
N CYS A 218 1.51 10.25 -6.57
CA CYS A 218 1.24 9.97 -7.98
C CYS A 218 2.37 9.13 -8.56
N GLY A 219 2.01 7.98 -9.13
CA GLY A 219 2.88 7.20 -10.01
C GLY A 219 2.72 7.70 -11.44
N ILE A 220 3.83 8.03 -12.09
CA ILE A 220 3.88 8.68 -13.41
C ILE A 220 4.78 7.84 -14.31
N PRO A 221 4.39 7.54 -15.57
CA PRO A 221 5.29 6.89 -16.51
C PRO A 221 6.59 7.69 -16.71
N SER A 222 7.75 7.04 -16.57
CA SER A 222 9.05 7.73 -16.56
C SER A 222 9.40 8.47 -17.86
N PHE A 223 8.76 8.09 -18.97
CA PHE A 223 8.97 8.77 -20.27
C PHE A 223 8.25 10.13 -20.39
N ARG A 224 7.38 10.50 -19.44
CA ARG A 224 6.59 11.75 -19.52
C ARG A 224 7.33 12.97 -18.97
N TYR A 225 8.18 12.78 -17.98
CA TYR A 225 8.86 13.86 -17.28
C TYR A 225 10.30 13.48 -16.99
N SER A 226 11.21 14.45 -17.09
CA SER A 226 12.56 14.27 -16.57
C SER A 226 12.58 14.28 -15.04
N PRO A 227 13.62 13.75 -14.39
CA PRO A 227 13.79 13.85 -12.94
C PRO A 227 13.67 15.30 -12.42
N GLU A 228 14.21 16.26 -13.13
CA GLU A 228 14.16 17.69 -12.79
C GLU A 228 12.74 18.23 -12.86
N GLN A 229 11.95 17.81 -13.85
CA GLN A 229 10.55 18.20 -13.96
C GLN A 229 9.69 17.57 -12.86
N ILE A 230 9.97 16.33 -12.46
CA ILE A 230 9.31 15.72 -11.29
C ILE A 230 9.58 16.57 -10.05
N GLU A 231 10.82 17.01 -9.86
CA GLU A 231 11.21 17.81 -8.69
C GLU A 231 10.65 19.24 -8.72
N GLN A 232 10.78 19.92 -9.86
CA GLN A 232 10.48 21.37 -9.96
C GLN A 232 9.00 21.66 -10.28
N GLU A 233 8.31 20.75 -10.94
CA GLU A 233 6.92 20.95 -11.37
C GLU A 233 5.94 20.06 -10.59
N CYS A 234 6.14 18.72 -10.61
CA CYS A 234 5.21 17.80 -9.99
C CYS A 234 5.26 17.84 -8.45
N GLY A 235 6.46 18.00 -7.88
CA GLY A 235 6.66 18.05 -6.43
C GLY A 235 5.89 19.19 -5.74
N PRO A 236 6.08 20.46 -6.13
CA PRO A 236 5.33 21.58 -5.56
C PRO A 236 3.81 21.45 -5.76
N ARG A 237 3.37 20.93 -6.90
CA ARG A 237 1.95 20.69 -7.16
C ARG A 237 1.40 19.56 -6.27
N MET A 238 2.17 18.50 -6.02
CA MET A 238 1.80 17.43 -5.09
C MET A 238 1.67 17.96 -3.66
N LEU A 239 2.59 18.82 -3.24
CA LEU A 239 2.51 19.49 -1.95
C LEU A 239 1.24 20.36 -1.84
N ASN A 240 0.89 21.10 -2.89
CA ASN A 240 -0.34 21.89 -2.94
C ASN A 240 -1.60 21.00 -2.90
N LEU A 241 -1.61 19.88 -3.63
CA LEU A 241 -2.68 18.88 -3.53
C LEU A 241 -2.85 18.38 -2.09
N ALA A 242 -1.74 17.99 -1.44
CA ALA A 242 -1.77 17.51 -0.06
C ALA A 242 -2.33 18.56 0.91
N ARG A 243 -1.92 19.84 0.76
CA ARG A 243 -2.45 20.96 1.56
C ARG A 243 -3.94 21.18 1.33
N SER A 244 -4.39 21.14 0.09
CA SER A 244 -5.81 21.29 -0.26
C SER A 244 -6.67 20.17 0.31
N ILE A 245 -6.20 18.90 0.22
CA ILE A 245 -6.89 17.76 0.82
C ILE A 245 -6.94 17.93 2.36
N ARG A 246 -5.83 18.30 2.98
CA ARG A 246 -5.76 18.51 4.43
C ARG A 246 -6.73 19.57 4.92
N ALA A 247 -6.91 20.67 4.17
CA ALA A 247 -7.82 21.75 4.51
C ALA A 247 -9.30 21.34 4.53
N LEU A 248 -9.66 20.20 3.90
CA LEU A 248 -11.02 19.65 3.92
C LEU A 248 -11.29 18.74 5.13
N LEU A 249 -10.25 18.40 5.88
CA LEU A 249 -10.40 17.57 7.06
C LEU A 249 -10.72 18.45 8.27
N PRO A 250 -11.53 17.95 9.24
CA PRO A 250 -11.73 18.65 10.50
C PRO A 250 -10.37 18.95 11.14
N ALA A 251 -10.26 20.14 11.73
CA ALA A 251 -9.10 20.47 12.56
C ALA A 251 -8.97 19.40 13.67
N ALA A 252 -7.77 18.81 13.78
CA ALA A 252 -7.46 17.83 14.82
C ALA A 252 -7.42 18.50 16.20
#